data_21eda56eb60b7dc4ad26de7ea9655813
#
_entry.id   21eda56eb60b7dc4ad26de7ea9655813
#
_cell.length_a   1.000
_cell.length_b   1.000
_cell.length_c   1.000
_cell.angle_alpha   90.00
_cell.angle_beta   90.00
_cell.angle_gamma   90.00
#
_symmetry.space_group_name_H-M   'P 1'
#
loop_
_entity.id
_entity.type
_entity.pdbx_description
1 polymer ?
#
loop_
_entity_poly.entity_id
_entity_poly.type
_entity_poly.pdbx_seq_one_letter_code
_entity_poly.pdbx_strand_id
1 'polypeptide(L)'
;MSEVTVLAYGAGNTASVRFALERLGATVRLTDDPVAVAEAERLILPGVGAAAYAMARLSALGLVEPLRAFPRPLLGVCLGQQLLFETSEEGEPVPLLGLIPGAVRRLEPGPGLTVPHMGWSRLTADRPDPLLEGVADGAYAYFVHGFVCPEGPATLARADYGGPVPAMVRSGHRWGCQFHPERSAATGARILRNFLELPA
;
A
#
# COMPACT_ATOMS: atom_id res chain seq x y z
N MET A 1 16.26 -15.76 -7.66
CA MET A 1 15.89 -14.82 -6.57
C MET A 1 15.03 -13.75 -7.20
N SER A 2 13.87 -13.44 -6.60
CA SER A 2 12.98 -12.42 -7.18
C SER A 2 13.58 -11.03 -6.96
N GLU A 3 13.64 -10.22 -8.01
CA GLU A 3 14.02 -8.81 -7.92
C GLU A 3 12.77 -7.96 -7.64
N VAL A 4 12.90 -6.97 -6.77
CA VAL A 4 11.84 -6.03 -6.45
C VAL A 4 12.41 -4.63 -6.28
N THR A 5 11.76 -3.67 -6.93
CA THR A 5 12.11 -2.25 -6.79
C THR A 5 11.23 -1.61 -5.72
N VAL A 6 11.84 -0.88 -4.80
CA VAL A 6 11.16 -0.07 -3.79
C VAL A 6 11.44 1.41 -4.07
N LEU A 7 10.39 2.19 -4.22
CA LEU A 7 10.49 3.60 -4.53
C LEU A 7 10.99 4.39 -3.32
N ALA A 8 12.09 5.13 -3.50
CA ALA A 8 12.79 5.89 -2.44
C ALA A 8 12.62 7.40 -2.61
N TYR A 9 11.39 7.88 -2.77
CA TYR A 9 11.05 9.27 -3.11
C TYR A 9 11.00 10.25 -1.92
N GLY A 10 11.39 9.80 -0.74
CA GLY A 10 11.50 10.65 0.46
C GLY A 10 10.26 10.71 1.36
N ALA A 11 9.19 9.96 1.05
CA ALA A 11 7.97 9.87 1.86
C ALA A 11 7.62 8.41 2.22
N GLY A 12 8.59 7.60 2.63
CA GLY A 12 8.36 6.21 2.98
C GLY A 12 9.42 5.62 3.91
N ASN A 13 9.03 4.65 4.72
CA ASN A 13 9.97 3.84 5.51
C ASN A 13 10.58 2.73 4.64
N THR A 14 11.40 3.14 3.66
CA THR A 14 12.02 2.22 2.70
C THR A 14 12.95 1.21 3.36
N ALA A 15 13.62 1.58 4.45
CA ALA A 15 14.54 0.69 5.16
C ALA A 15 13.83 -0.53 5.75
N SER A 16 12.70 -0.33 6.44
CA SER A 16 11.93 -1.44 7.02
C SER A 16 11.35 -2.36 5.94
N VAL A 17 10.84 -1.80 4.86
CA VAL A 17 10.32 -2.56 3.71
C VAL A 17 11.46 -3.38 3.07
N ARG A 18 12.62 -2.75 2.81
CA ARG A 18 13.80 -3.43 2.27
C ARG A 18 14.21 -4.61 3.15
N PHE A 19 14.41 -4.40 4.44
CA PHE A 19 14.82 -5.48 5.35
C PHE A 19 13.80 -6.63 5.41
N ALA A 20 12.50 -6.32 5.31
CA ALA A 20 11.48 -7.36 5.28
C ALA A 20 11.59 -8.22 4.00
N LEU A 21 11.82 -7.60 2.86
CA LEU A 21 11.99 -8.28 1.56
C LEU A 21 13.30 -9.08 1.49
N GLU A 22 14.41 -8.52 1.98
CA GLU A 22 15.71 -9.20 2.05
C GLU A 22 15.64 -10.46 2.93
N ARG A 23 14.90 -10.41 4.08
CA ARG A 23 14.66 -11.61 4.90
C ARG A 23 13.86 -12.69 4.17
N LEU A 24 13.11 -12.34 3.15
CA LEU A 24 12.38 -13.29 2.28
C LEU A 24 13.25 -13.82 1.12
N GLY A 25 14.51 -13.38 1.01
CA GLY A 25 15.44 -13.78 -0.02
C GLY A 25 15.34 -12.98 -1.33
N ALA A 26 14.65 -11.84 -1.33
CA ALA A 26 14.57 -10.97 -2.49
C ALA A 26 15.81 -10.09 -2.66
N THR A 27 16.17 -9.81 -3.91
CA THR A 27 17.11 -8.73 -4.25
C THR A 27 16.32 -7.42 -4.33
N VAL A 28 16.66 -6.44 -3.49
CA VAL A 28 15.93 -5.17 -3.40
C VAL A 28 16.72 -4.05 -4.04
N ARG A 29 16.12 -3.39 -5.02
CA ARG A 29 16.62 -2.14 -5.60
C ARG A 29 15.86 -0.95 -5.03
N LEU A 30 16.57 0.00 -4.43
CA LEU A 30 16.00 1.31 -4.04
C LEU A 30 16.28 2.31 -5.16
N THR A 31 15.25 3.04 -5.60
CA THR A 31 15.43 4.07 -6.64
C THR A 31 14.36 5.16 -6.55
N ASP A 32 14.70 6.35 -7.01
CA ASP A 32 13.81 7.48 -7.31
C ASP A 32 13.94 7.91 -8.78
N ASP A 33 14.66 7.12 -9.60
CA ASP A 33 14.83 7.36 -11.03
C ASP A 33 13.60 6.86 -11.81
N PRO A 34 12.92 7.73 -12.58
CA PRO A 34 11.75 7.35 -13.38
C PRO A 34 12.03 6.24 -14.41
N VAL A 35 13.22 6.19 -14.98
CA VAL A 35 13.60 5.15 -15.96
C VAL A 35 13.70 3.80 -15.26
N ALA A 36 14.41 3.76 -14.14
CA ALA A 36 14.54 2.54 -13.34
C ALA A 36 13.20 2.04 -12.81
N VAL A 37 12.27 2.95 -12.46
CA VAL A 37 10.90 2.61 -12.07
C VAL A 37 10.13 1.99 -13.23
N ALA A 38 10.20 2.58 -14.43
CA ALA A 38 9.51 2.06 -15.61
C ALA A 38 10.02 0.67 -16.05
N GLU A 39 11.27 0.33 -15.76
CA GLU A 39 11.89 -0.95 -16.09
C GLU A 39 11.71 -2.05 -15.04
N ALA A 40 11.27 -1.69 -13.81
CA ALA A 40 11.15 -2.63 -12.71
C ALA A 40 10.22 -3.81 -13.01
N GLU A 41 10.59 -5.03 -12.65
CA GLU A 41 9.72 -6.22 -12.81
C GLU A 41 8.51 -6.17 -11.87
N ARG A 42 8.71 -5.67 -10.66
CA ARG A 42 7.67 -5.41 -9.67
C ARG A 42 8.07 -4.23 -8.81
N LEU A 43 7.08 -3.44 -8.41
CA LEU A 43 7.30 -2.16 -7.73
C LEU A 43 6.55 -2.08 -6.41
N ILE A 44 7.22 -1.65 -5.35
CA ILE A 44 6.58 -1.26 -4.10
C ILE A 44 6.63 0.27 -3.99
N LEU A 45 5.45 0.85 -3.75
CA LEU A 45 5.25 2.26 -3.44
C LEU A 45 5.00 2.37 -1.92
N PRO A 46 6.02 2.53 -1.10
CA PRO A 46 5.83 2.78 0.33
C PRO A 46 5.35 4.22 0.54
N GLY A 47 4.69 4.49 1.63
CA GLY A 47 4.33 5.86 1.97
C GLY A 47 4.05 6.02 3.46
N VAL A 48 4.55 7.12 4.03
CA VAL A 48 4.22 7.60 5.38
C VAL A 48 4.12 9.13 5.35
N GLY A 49 3.37 9.71 6.28
CA GLY A 49 3.15 11.15 6.35
C GLY A 49 1.95 11.61 5.53
N ALA A 50 2.00 12.82 4.98
CA ALA A 50 0.87 13.48 4.33
C ALA A 50 0.85 13.24 2.81
N ALA A 51 -0.36 13.04 2.26
CA ALA A 51 -0.60 12.81 0.84
C ALA A 51 -0.09 13.97 -0.04
N ALA A 52 -0.30 15.22 0.37
CA ALA A 52 0.18 16.39 -0.35
C ALA A 52 1.70 16.42 -0.50
N TYR A 53 2.43 16.11 0.58
CA TYR A 53 3.89 16.02 0.54
C TYR A 53 4.34 14.89 -0.39
N ALA A 54 3.74 13.71 -0.27
CA ALA A 54 4.07 12.57 -1.10
C ALA A 54 3.88 12.87 -2.59
N MET A 55 2.74 13.44 -2.97
CA MET A 55 2.46 13.82 -4.37
C MET A 55 3.39 14.92 -4.90
N ALA A 56 3.72 15.92 -4.07
CA ALA A 56 4.70 16.94 -4.44
C ALA A 56 6.09 16.33 -4.71
N ARG A 57 6.52 15.36 -3.90
CA ARG A 57 7.78 14.64 -4.10
C ARG A 57 7.76 13.80 -5.39
N LEU A 58 6.68 13.03 -5.61
CA LEU A 58 6.52 12.23 -6.84
C LEU A 58 6.52 13.12 -8.09
N SER A 59 5.84 14.28 -8.02
CA SER A 59 5.81 15.25 -9.13
C SER A 59 7.18 15.86 -9.39
N ALA A 60 7.89 16.30 -8.36
CA ALA A 60 9.22 16.90 -8.48
C ALA A 60 10.26 15.95 -9.08
N LEU A 61 10.10 14.64 -8.86
CA LEU A 61 10.96 13.58 -9.40
C LEU A 61 10.50 13.04 -10.77
N GLY A 62 9.39 13.55 -11.33
CA GLY A 62 8.84 13.07 -12.60
C GLY A 62 8.28 11.63 -12.52
N LEU A 63 7.88 11.16 -11.33
CA LEU A 63 7.48 9.78 -11.09
C LEU A 63 5.97 9.55 -11.29
N VAL A 64 5.14 10.59 -11.40
CA VAL A 64 3.69 10.46 -11.50
C VAL A 64 3.28 9.66 -12.74
N GLU A 65 3.76 10.05 -13.92
CA GLU A 65 3.42 9.34 -15.16
C GLU A 65 4.01 7.93 -15.26
N PRO A 66 5.27 7.68 -14.89
CA PRO A 66 5.80 6.31 -14.79
C PRO A 66 4.98 5.40 -13.88
N LEU A 67 4.49 5.89 -12.74
CA LEU A 67 3.63 5.12 -11.83
C LEU A 67 2.24 4.85 -12.43
N ARG A 68 1.64 5.84 -13.09
CA ARG A 68 0.35 5.69 -13.78
C ARG A 68 0.42 4.67 -14.91
N ALA A 69 1.48 4.73 -15.69
CA ALA A 69 1.70 3.85 -16.84
C ALA A 69 2.30 2.49 -16.48
N PHE A 70 2.69 2.26 -15.21
CA PHE A 70 3.40 1.05 -14.79
C PHE A 70 2.55 -0.21 -15.07
N PRO A 71 3.03 -1.14 -15.94
CA PRO A 71 2.20 -2.23 -16.45
C PRO A 71 2.30 -3.53 -15.66
N ARG A 72 3.21 -3.61 -14.69
CA ARG A 72 3.55 -4.81 -13.94
C ARG A 72 3.06 -4.73 -12.49
N PRO A 73 3.24 -5.78 -11.64
CA PRO A 73 2.76 -5.76 -10.26
C PRO A 73 3.27 -4.56 -9.46
N LEU A 74 2.33 -3.77 -8.91
CA LEU A 74 2.58 -2.63 -8.03
C LEU A 74 1.87 -2.85 -6.70
N LEU A 75 2.59 -2.68 -5.59
CA LEU A 75 2.04 -2.75 -4.23
C LEU A 75 2.23 -1.41 -3.51
N GLY A 76 1.13 -0.70 -3.26
CA GLY A 76 1.09 0.47 -2.39
C GLY A 76 1.02 0.06 -0.91
N VAL A 77 1.89 0.61 -0.05
CA VAL A 77 1.93 0.31 1.38
C VAL A 77 1.55 1.55 2.19
N CYS A 78 0.55 1.42 3.02
CA CYS A 78 -0.02 2.46 3.88
C CYS A 78 -0.43 3.71 3.08
N LEU A 79 0.24 4.84 3.22
CA LEU A 79 0.00 6.00 2.35
C LEU A 79 0.14 5.62 0.86
N GLY A 80 1.03 4.68 0.51
CA GLY A 80 1.16 4.17 -0.86
C GLY A 80 -0.12 3.54 -1.40
N GLN A 81 -0.93 2.84 -0.57
CA GLN A 81 -2.27 2.40 -0.97
C GLN A 81 -3.18 3.60 -1.26
N GLN A 82 -3.17 4.59 -0.39
CA GLN A 82 -4.00 5.79 -0.53
C GLN A 82 -3.67 6.55 -1.81
N LEU A 83 -2.39 6.66 -2.14
CA LEU A 83 -1.91 7.33 -3.37
C LEU A 83 -2.44 6.69 -4.66
N LEU A 84 -2.91 5.44 -4.64
CA LEU A 84 -3.51 4.79 -5.82
C LEU A 84 -4.87 5.38 -6.18
N PHE A 85 -5.57 6.06 -5.26
CA PHE A 85 -6.90 6.63 -5.48
C PHE A 85 -6.86 7.96 -6.24
N GLU A 86 -8.03 8.58 -6.46
CA GLU A 86 -8.14 9.82 -7.24
C GLU A 86 -7.76 11.05 -6.43
N THR A 87 -8.25 11.13 -5.18
CA THR A 87 -8.06 12.31 -4.34
C THR A 87 -7.90 11.94 -2.87
N SER A 88 -7.34 12.87 -2.08
CA SER A 88 -7.30 12.80 -0.62
C SER A 88 -7.91 14.07 -0.04
N GLU A 89 -8.72 13.91 1.01
CA GLU A 89 -9.29 15.01 1.82
C GLU A 89 -8.39 15.34 3.04
N GLU A 90 -7.11 14.99 2.99
CA GLU A 90 -6.13 15.35 4.01
C GLU A 90 -5.72 16.83 3.88
N GLY A 91 -6.36 17.69 4.68
CA GLY A 91 -6.22 19.15 4.57
C GLY A 91 -7.02 19.70 3.38
N GLU A 92 -6.38 20.45 2.49
CA GLU A 92 -7.00 20.82 1.21
C GLU A 92 -7.04 19.60 0.29
N PRO A 93 -8.10 19.43 -0.52
CA PRO A 93 -8.20 18.30 -1.43
C PRO A 93 -6.99 18.18 -2.37
N VAL A 94 -6.34 17.04 -2.35
CA VAL A 94 -5.13 16.76 -3.13
C VAL A 94 -5.43 15.71 -4.21
N PRO A 95 -5.17 15.99 -5.49
CA PRO A 95 -5.20 14.95 -6.52
C PRO A 95 -4.06 13.96 -6.30
N LEU A 96 -4.39 12.66 -6.44
CA LEU A 96 -3.46 11.54 -6.28
C LEU A 96 -3.13 10.90 -7.64
N LEU A 97 -2.75 9.63 -7.66
CA LEU A 97 -2.39 8.94 -8.91
C LEU A 97 -3.61 8.61 -9.80
N GLY A 98 -4.82 8.53 -9.25
CA GLY A 98 -6.04 8.29 -10.03
C GLY A 98 -6.11 6.90 -10.68
N LEU A 99 -5.53 5.88 -10.06
CA LEU A 99 -5.49 4.50 -10.57
C LEU A 99 -6.67 3.66 -10.08
N ILE A 100 -7.30 4.09 -9.00
CA ILE A 100 -8.50 3.50 -8.39
C ILE A 100 -9.49 4.63 -8.12
N PRO A 101 -10.76 4.52 -8.55
CA PRO A 101 -11.76 5.56 -8.30
C PRO A 101 -12.04 5.79 -6.81
N GLY A 102 -12.26 7.05 -6.45
CA GLY A 102 -12.73 7.46 -5.14
C GLY A 102 -11.76 8.35 -4.37
N ALA A 103 -12.28 8.90 -3.25
CA ALA A 103 -11.56 9.83 -2.38
C ALA A 103 -11.16 9.18 -1.07
N VAL A 104 -9.91 9.34 -0.68
CA VAL A 104 -9.40 9.00 0.66
C VAL A 104 -9.90 10.04 1.65
N ARG A 105 -10.51 9.59 2.75
CA ARG A 105 -11.16 10.44 3.74
C ARG A 105 -10.56 10.26 5.12
N ARG A 106 -10.82 11.22 6.00
CA ARG A 106 -10.47 11.08 7.41
C ARG A 106 -11.20 9.88 8.01
N LEU A 107 -10.49 9.09 8.79
CA LEU A 107 -11.08 8.00 9.56
C LEU A 107 -11.97 8.58 10.68
N GLU A 108 -13.22 8.15 10.72
CA GLU A 108 -14.19 8.50 11.75
C GLU A 108 -14.56 7.24 12.56
N PRO A 109 -13.80 6.92 13.61
CA PRO A 109 -14.06 5.73 14.39
C PRO A 109 -15.30 5.90 15.26
N GLY A 110 -15.89 4.76 15.62
CA GLY A 110 -16.98 4.72 16.60
C GLY A 110 -16.56 5.19 18.01
N PRO A 111 -17.52 5.31 18.93
CA PRO A 111 -17.26 5.71 20.31
C PRO A 111 -16.19 4.85 20.99
N GLY A 112 -15.26 5.51 21.71
CA GLY A 112 -14.19 4.83 22.45
C GLY A 112 -12.96 4.47 21.64
N LEU A 113 -12.95 4.73 20.33
CA LEU A 113 -11.80 4.54 19.45
C LEU A 113 -11.10 5.88 19.17
N THR A 114 -9.81 5.82 18.93
CA THR A 114 -8.97 7.01 18.70
C THR A 114 -8.49 7.09 17.25
N VAL A 115 -8.20 8.31 16.78
CA VAL A 115 -7.48 8.54 15.51
C VAL A 115 -6.07 9.01 15.87
N PRO A 116 -5.03 8.40 15.28
CA PRO A 116 -5.06 7.36 14.24
C PRO A 116 -5.49 5.98 14.77
N HIS A 117 -6.02 5.13 13.88
CA HIS A 117 -6.07 3.68 14.08
C HIS A 117 -4.65 3.18 14.22
N MET A 118 -4.25 2.79 15.41
CA MET A 118 -2.91 2.33 15.73
C MET A 118 -2.98 1.01 16.49
N GLY A 119 -2.42 -0.04 15.91
CA GLY A 119 -2.36 -1.34 16.54
C GLY A 119 -2.64 -2.50 15.57
N TRP A 120 -2.97 -3.64 16.19
CA TRP A 120 -3.23 -4.89 15.46
C TRP A 120 -4.74 -5.09 15.27
N SER A 121 -5.16 -5.25 14.00
CA SER A 121 -6.54 -5.58 13.66
C SER A 121 -6.59 -6.81 12.78
N ARG A 122 -7.72 -7.53 12.84
CA ARG A 122 -7.94 -8.75 12.04
C ARG A 122 -8.26 -8.40 10.61
N LEU A 123 -7.75 -9.21 9.70
CA LEU A 123 -8.08 -9.16 8.28
C LEU A 123 -9.21 -10.13 7.97
N THR A 124 -10.22 -9.66 7.26
CA THR A 124 -11.28 -10.50 6.67
C THR A 124 -11.22 -10.32 5.16
N ALA A 125 -11.00 -11.41 4.44
CA ALA A 125 -10.97 -11.37 2.99
C ALA A 125 -12.38 -11.28 2.40
N ASP A 126 -12.61 -10.37 1.45
CA ASP A 126 -13.88 -10.24 0.74
C ASP A 126 -13.96 -11.21 -0.45
N ARG A 127 -12.81 -11.57 -1.01
CA ARG A 127 -12.68 -12.46 -2.17
C ARG A 127 -11.30 -13.12 -2.21
N PRO A 128 -11.17 -14.27 -2.88
CA PRO A 128 -9.86 -14.87 -3.13
C PRO A 128 -8.95 -13.94 -3.94
N ASP A 129 -7.67 -13.94 -3.60
CA ASP A 129 -6.65 -13.17 -4.32
C ASP A 129 -5.27 -13.82 -4.12
N PRO A 130 -4.38 -13.80 -5.14
CA PRO A 130 -3.03 -14.35 -5.00
C PRO A 130 -2.24 -13.79 -3.81
N LEU A 131 -2.40 -12.49 -3.47
CA LEU A 131 -1.72 -11.90 -2.31
C LEU A 131 -2.20 -12.45 -0.97
N LEU A 132 -3.40 -13.00 -0.91
CA LEU A 132 -4.00 -13.58 0.31
C LEU A 132 -3.80 -15.10 0.40
N GLU A 133 -3.14 -15.72 -0.57
CA GLU A 133 -2.90 -17.16 -0.54
C GLU A 133 -2.07 -17.57 0.69
N GLY A 134 -2.61 -18.52 1.49
CA GLY A 134 -2.00 -18.97 2.74
C GLY A 134 -2.07 -17.96 3.90
N VAL A 135 -2.79 -16.85 3.75
CA VAL A 135 -3.17 -15.97 4.87
C VAL A 135 -4.44 -16.50 5.50
N ALA A 136 -4.39 -16.81 6.79
CA ALA A 136 -5.56 -17.31 7.50
C ALA A 136 -6.63 -16.21 7.64
N ASP A 137 -7.91 -16.57 7.55
CA ASP A 137 -8.97 -15.64 7.89
C ASP A 137 -8.87 -15.19 9.34
N GLY A 138 -9.07 -13.92 9.60
CA GLY A 138 -8.87 -13.31 10.92
C GLY A 138 -7.38 -13.15 11.32
N ALA A 139 -6.42 -13.34 10.42
CA ALA A 139 -5.03 -13.06 10.68
C ALA A 139 -4.82 -11.59 11.05
N TYR A 140 -3.91 -11.33 12.00
CA TYR A 140 -3.64 -9.96 12.46
C TYR A 140 -2.63 -9.25 11.56
N ALA A 141 -2.88 -7.95 11.30
CA ALA A 141 -1.96 -7.02 10.68
C ALA A 141 -1.81 -5.74 11.50
N TYR A 142 -0.70 -5.04 11.34
CA TYR A 142 -0.37 -3.83 12.09
C TYR A 142 -0.72 -2.58 11.29
N PHE A 143 -1.60 -1.76 11.85
CA PHE A 143 -2.10 -0.50 11.27
C PHE A 143 -1.55 0.71 12.01
N VAL A 144 -1.33 1.79 11.28
CA VAL A 144 -1.13 3.14 11.82
C VAL A 144 -1.54 4.16 10.76
N HIS A 145 -2.81 4.62 10.79
CA HIS A 145 -3.33 5.57 9.82
C HIS A 145 -4.48 6.40 10.38
N GLY A 146 -4.59 7.64 9.91
CA GLY A 146 -5.69 8.56 10.26
C GLY A 146 -6.66 8.81 9.10
N PHE A 147 -6.35 8.29 7.92
CA PHE A 147 -7.17 8.39 6.72
C PHE A 147 -7.44 7.00 6.16
N VAL A 148 -8.55 6.84 5.44
CA VAL A 148 -9.06 5.55 4.95
C VAL A 148 -9.51 5.67 3.50
N CYS A 149 -9.17 4.65 2.70
CA CYS A 149 -9.68 4.51 1.35
C CYS A 149 -11.19 4.19 1.37
N PRO A 150 -11.95 4.59 0.34
CA PRO A 150 -13.36 4.25 0.25
C PRO A 150 -13.54 2.74 0.02
N GLU A 151 -14.64 2.19 0.57
CA GLU A 151 -15.11 0.87 0.19
C GLU A 151 -15.62 0.88 -1.25
N GLY A 152 -15.45 -0.23 -1.93
CA GLY A 152 -15.90 -0.35 -3.31
C GLY A 152 -15.44 -1.64 -4.00
N PRO A 153 -15.61 -1.74 -5.32
CA PRO A 153 -15.23 -2.94 -6.09
C PRO A 153 -13.74 -3.30 -6.02
N ALA A 154 -12.89 -2.31 -5.69
CA ALA A 154 -11.46 -2.54 -5.50
C ALA A 154 -11.13 -3.16 -4.13
N THR A 155 -12.03 -3.14 -3.14
CA THR A 155 -11.79 -3.72 -1.82
C THR A 155 -11.56 -5.22 -1.92
N LEU A 156 -10.45 -5.68 -1.37
CA LEU A 156 -9.99 -7.06 -1.40
C LEU A 156 -10.09 -7.73 -0.03
N ALA A 157 -9.75 -6.98 1.01
CA ALA A 157 -9.88 -7.41 2.40
C ALA A 157 -10.15 -6.20 3.30
N ARG A 158 -10.78 -6.46 4.43
CA ARG A 158 -11.19 -5.45 5.43
C ARG A 158 -10.58 -5.73 6.79
N ALA A 159 -10.48 -4.66 7.57
CA ALA A 159 -10.40 -4.71 9.03
C ALA A 159 -11.59 -3.96 9.61
N ASP A 160 -11.91 -4.22 10.88
CA ASP A 160 -12.92 -3.46 11.61
C ASP A 160 -12.22 -2.52 12.60
N TYR A 161 -12.59 -1.23 12.54
CA TYR A 161 -12.19 -0.22 13.51
C TYR A 161 -13.31 0.77 13.76
N GLY A 162 -14.40 0.27 14.38
CA GLY A 162 -15.65 1.02 14.55
C GLY A 162 -16.43 1.22 13.25
N GLY A 163 -16.09 0.45 12.25
CA GLY A 163 -16.62 0.39 10.91
C GLY A 163 -15.62 -0.25 9.97
N PRO A 164 -16.03 -0.57 8.74
CA PRO A 164 -15.18 -1.26 7.79
C PRO A 164 -14.04 -0.34 7.29
N VAL A 165 -12.83 -0.87 7.38
CA VAL A 165 -11.61 -0.25 6.84
C VAL A 165 -11.09 -1.12 5.70
N PRO A 166 -11.04 -0.64 4.43
CA PRO A 166 -10.39 -1.34 3.34
C PRO A 166 -8.91 -1.57 3.65
N ALA A 167 -8.63 -2.76 4.20
CA ALA A 167 -7.29 -3.17 4.62
C ALA A 167 -6.41 -3.49 3.42
N MET A 168 -7.00 -4.08 2.38
CA MET A 168 -6.35 -4.30 1.10
C MET A 168 -7.28 -3.94 -0.06
N VAL A 169 -6.68 -3.44 -1.13
CA VAL A 169 -7.38 -3.11 -2.39
C VAL A 169 -6.65 -3.72 -3.58
N ARG A 170 -7.40 -3.93 -4.69
CA ARG A 170 -6.82 -4.35 -5.97
C ARG A 170 -7.58 -3.76 -7.15
N SER A 171 -6.83 -3.26 -8.14
CA SER A 171 -7.33 -2.89 -9.47
C SER A 171 -6.34 -3.38 -10.53
N GLY A 172 -6.71 -4.42 -11.27
CA GLY A 172 -5.81 -5.06 -12.24
C GLY A 172 -4.55 -5.64 -11.59
N HIS A 173 -3.39 -5.12 -12.00
CA HIS A 173 -2.06 -5.47 -11.49
C HIS A 173 -1.57 -4.53 -10.37
N ARG A 174 -2.45 -3.73 -9.79
CA ARG A 174 -2.17 -2.79 -8.72
C ARG A 174 -2.85 -3.25 -7.45
N TRP A 175 -2.06 -3.47 -6.41
CA TRP A 175 -2.51 -3.82 -5.06
C TRP A 175 -2.15 -2.71 -4.09
N GLY A 176 -2.89 -2.65 -3.00
CA GLY A 176 -2.56 -1.82 -1.86
C GLY A 176 -2.82 -2.54 -0.55
N CYS A 177 -2.08 -2.19 0.50
CA CYS A 177 -2.37 -2.57 1.87
C CYS A 177 -2.27 -1.33 2.78
N GLN A 178 -3.32 -1.08 3.58
CA GLN A 178 -3.38 0.04 4.52
C GLN A 178 -2.50 -0.21 5.75
N PHE A 179 -2.29 -1.47 6.10
CA PHE A 179 -1.37 -1.88 7.16
C PHE A 179 0.07 -1.91 6.66
N HIS A 180 0.99 -2.11 7.57
CA HIS A 180 2.41 -2.25 7.29
C HIS A 180 2.79 -3.74 7.23
N PRO A 181 2.90 -4.36 6.04
CA PRO A 181 3.25 -5.78 5.95
C PRO A 181 4.64 -6.06 6.53
N GLU A 182 5.58 -5.12 6.41
CA GLU A 182 6.93 -5.22 6.99
C GLU A 182 6.93 -5.24 8.53
N ARG A 183 5.81 -4.90 9.17
CA ARG A 183 5.57 -4.90 10.63
C ARG A 183 4.50 -5.89 11.07
N SER A 184 3.92 -6.65 10.16
CA SER A 184 2.77 -7.53 10.42
C SER A 184 3.17 -9.00 10.62
N ALA A 185 4.35 -9.26 11.14
CA ALA A 185 4.87 -10.59 11.50
C ALA A 185 4.67 -11.62 10.36
N ALA A 186 4.15 -12.82 10.67
CA ALA A 186 3.95 -13.90 9.71
C ALA A 186 2.93 -13.54 8.61
N THR A 187 1.86 -12.81 8.95
CA THR A 187 0.84 -12.34 8.00
C THR A 187 1.46 -11.46 6.93
N GLY A 188 2.19 -10.44 7.35
CA GLY A 188 2.86 -9.52 6.43
C GLY A 188 3.94 -10.19 5.60
N ALA A 189 4.73 -11.09 6.23
CA ALA A 189 5.75 -11.86 5.52
C ALA A 189 5.13 -12.75 4.42
N ARG A 190 3.96 -13.38 4.68
CA ARG A 190 3.24 -14.16 3.68
C ARG A 190 2.77 -13.29 2.51
N ILE A 191 2.15 -12.15 2.78
CA ILE A 191 1.67 -11.22 1.76
C ILE A 191 2.83 -10.69 0.90
N LEU A 192 3.95 -10.29 1.51
CA LEU A 192 5.13 -9.86 0.76
C LEU A 192 5.72 -10.99 -0.08
N ARG A 193 5.76 -12.23 0.43
CA ARG A 193 6.21 -13.38 -0.35
C ARG A 193 5.30 -13.64 -1.54
N ASN A 194 3.99 -13.62 -1.34
CA ASN A 194 3.02 -13.79 -2.42
C ASN A 194 3.20 -12.70 -3.50
N PHE A 195 3.47 -11.45 -3.09
CA PHE A 195 3.77 -10.37 -4.04
C PHE A 195 5.04 -10.64 -4.86
N LEU A 196 6.10 -11.17 -4.23
CA LEU A 196 7.35 -11.53 -4.91
C LEU A 196 7.17 -12.68 -5.91
N GLU A 197 6.17 -13.53 -5.71
CA GLU A 197 5.85 -14.70 -6.54
C GLU A 197 4.85 -14.39 -7.67
N LEU A 198 4.27 -13.18 -7.72
CA LEU A 198 3.41 -12.77 -8.83
C LEU A 198 4.20 -12.79 -10.16
N PRO A 199 3.56 -13.19 -11.26
CA PRO A 199 4.17 -13.05 -12.58
C PRO A 199 4.43 -11.58 -12.91
N ALA A 200 5.59 -11.29 -13.49
CA ALA A 200 6.02 -9.96 -13.92
C ALA A 200 5.33 -9.51 -15.21
#